data_6e2ad0df22099cd76240d776b7c86d3d
#
_entry.id   6e2ad0df22099cd76240d776b7c86d3d
#
_cell.length_a   1.000
_cell.length_b   1.000
_cell.length_c   1.000
_cell.angle_alpha   90.00
_cell.angle_beta   90.00
_cell.angle_gamma   90.00
#
_symmetry.space_group_name_H-M   'P 1'
#
loop_
_entity.id
_entity.type
_entity.pdbx_description
1 polymer ?
#
loop_
_entity_poly.entity_id
_entity_poly.type
_entity_poly.pdbx_seq_one_letter_code
_entity_poly.pdbx_strand_id
1 'polypeptide(L)'
;MKSVLAIAGILALASCSSAEDFFTENLGDNNKSVKMTFTASQENGSATRTAIGKDEENTIILWSESDVIKVTNGTETKDFTLTAGQGTTKATFNGEISESATYYAIYPNQSDVTFSNNTFSGVELKAEQEAVEGSFDPEAAIMVAKSNGTNLPFKNVVAYFKVTPTFDCSEIVVTAHKSTDALAGTFDVAIGDDGTPSISNITNKSREVRLTGIITANKDYYILLLPGTFEYGFSVTLKPKGDTSKKYFKQKNSSFTLNRNDLWNLVKMEGATEVSESTIPYITFTADEEQTFKYYDYYGQAYQGANEYLEYSVNGGEWKKFDGVVSLSAVSFGGGNGDLRLRAKVGQGNYVASDAGPMFKFGNESVEVNCTGDIRTLIDYENYYCANTSKAMFKNFFNSMTNLTSAPYLPSMELASQCYYAMFKGCTGLTTAPELPATTLANSCYYEMFYGCTGLTTAPKLPATTLDTWCYREMFSGCTGLTTAPELPATTLAFWCYNKMFYGCSKLSKVTML
;
A
#
# COMPACT_ATOMS: atom_id res chain seq x y z
N MET A 1 20.00 -61.03 48.29
CA MET A 1 21.08 -60.77 49.27
C MET A 1 21.26 -59.23 49.32
N LYS A 2 20.82 -58.65 50.39
CA LYS A 2 21.61 -57.94 51.41
C LYS A 2 22.31 -56.70 50.82
N SER A 3 22.27 -55.48 51.30
CA SER A 3 21.84 -54.87 52.57
C SER A 3 22.25 -53.41 52.43
N VAL A 4 21.44 -52.44 52.73
CA VAL A 4 21.29 -51.73 54.02
C VAL A 4 22.32 -50.62 54.31
N LEU A 5 21.81 -49.38 54.49
CA LEU A 5 21.95 -48.39 55.55
C LEU A 5 23.31 -47.64 55.67
N ALA A 6 23.41 -46.37 56.00
CA ALA A 6 22.89 -45.58 57.10
C ALA A 6 23.31 -44.12 56.91
N ILE A 7 22.52 -43.10 57.17
CA ILE A 7 22.23 -42.27 58.36
C ILE A 7 23.44 -41.87 59.21
N ALA A 8 23.67 -40.55 59.26
CA ALA A 8 24.09 -39.76 60.44
C ALA A 8 24.07 -38.31 60.04
N GLY A 9 23.38 -37.35 60.54
CA GLY A 9 22.81 -37.06 61.83
C GLY A 9 23.81 -36.41 62.75
N ILE A 10 24.00 -35.07 62.77
CA ILE A 10 24.55 -34.36 63.91
C ILE A 10 23.72 -33.08 64.14
N LEU A 11 22.98 -33.15 65.24
CA LEU A 11 22.47 -31.99 65.98
C LEU A 11 23.62 -31.36 66.76
N ALA A 12 23.68 -30.07 66.83
CA ALA A 12 24.31 -29.37 67.95
C ALA A 12 23.40 -28.22 68.40
N LEU A 13 23.01 -28.35 69.61
CA LEU A 13 22.16 -27.42 70.39
C LEU A 13 22.95 -26.31 71.00
N ALA A 14 22.27 -25.18 71.10
CA ALA A 14 22.11 -24.32 72.24
C ALA A 14 23.16 -23.24 72.60
N SER A 15 22.74 -22.00 72.66
CA SER A 15 22.42 -21.46 74.01
C SER A 15 21.58 -20.17 73.89
N CYS A 16 20.60 -20.10 74.73
CA CYS A 16 19.74 -18.93 75.00
C CYS A 16 20.54 -17.77 75.57
N SER A 17 20.20 -16.55 75.19
CA SER A 17 20.01 -15.46 76.17
C SER A 17 18.99 -14.48 75.62
N SER A 18 18.09 -14.16 76.49
CA SER A 18 16.94 -13.29 76.45
C SER A 18 17.19 -11.88 75.99
N ALA A 19 16.27 -11.35 75.19
CA ALA A 19 15.62 -10.07 75.53
C ALA A 19 14.51 -9.79 74.48
N GLU A 20 13.41 -9.37 74.95
CA GLU A 20 12.24 -8.87 74.25
C GLU A 20 12.63 -7.80 73.27
N ASP A 21 12.26 -8.01 71.99
CA ASP A 21 12.05 -6.88 71.06
C ASP A 21 10.83 -7.14 70.20
N PHE A 22 10.00 -6.18 70.19
CA PHE A 22 8.75 -5.95 69.51
C PHE A 22 8.72 -6.50 68.12
N PHE A 23 7.66 -7.28 67.79
CA PHE A 23 7.16 -7.50 66.46
C PHE A 23 6.76 -6.14 65.83
N THR A 24 7.62 -5.55 65.06
CA THR A 24 7.22 -4.73 63.93
C THR A 24 7.14 -5.67 62.78
N GLU A 25 5.91 -6.04 62.40
CA GLU A 25 5.66 -6.56 61.05
C GLU A 25 6.20 -5.53 60.06
N ASN A 26 7.40 -5.77 59.55
CA ASN A 26 7.80 -5.20 58.30
C ASN A 26 6.85 -5.81 57.26
N LEU A 27 5.79 -5.10 56.92
CA LEU A 27 5.11 -5.23 55.66
C LEU A 27 6.21 -5.08 54.59
N GLY A 28 6.68 -6.20 54.08
CA GLY A 28 7.71 -6.24 53.06
C GLY A 28 7.28 -5.33 51.91
N ASP A 29 8.17 -4.44 51.58
CA ASP A 29 8.09 -3.62 50.40
C ASP A 29 8.08 -4.59 49.19
N ASN A 30 6.89 -4.95 48.72
CA ASN A 30 6.67 -5.87 47.61
C ASN A 30 7.19 -5.31 46.26
N ASN A 31 7.98 -4.26 46.32
CA ASN A 31 8.45 -3.52 45.14
C ASN A 31 9.98 -3.56 44.96
N LYS A 32 10.67 -4.56 45.51
CA LYS A 32 12.12 -4.69 45.34
C LYS A 32 12.44 -5.38 44.03
N SER A 33 13.04 -4.65 43.05
CA SER A 33 13.59 -5.24 41.83
C SER A 33 14.63 -6.31 42.16
N VAL A 34 14.51 -7.45 41.53
CA VAL A 34 15.46 -8.57 41.65
C VAL A 34 16.10 -8.86 40.30
N LYS A 35 17.34 -9.37 40.34
CA LYS A 35 17.98 -9.87 39.11
C LYS A 35 17.21 -11.05 38.58
N MET A 36 16.76 -10.96 37.34
CA MET A 36 16.03 -12.03 36.66
C MET A 36 16.70 -12.42 35.35
N THR A 37 16.55 -13.68 35.03
CA THR A 37 17.01 -14.25 33.75
C THR A 37 15.80 -14.80 33.01
N PHE A 38 15.52 -14.28 31.82
CA PHE A 38 14.48 -14.79 30.93
C PHE A 38 15.10 -15.59 29.80
N THR A 39 14.49 -16.74 29.48
CA THR A 39 14.80 -17.49 28.28
C THR A 39 13.77 -17.16 27.20
N ALA A 40 14.20 -16.56 26.12
CA ALA A 40 13.37 -16.26 24.98
C ALA A 40 13.37 -17.46 24.00
N SER A 41 12.20 -17.87 23.57
CA SER A 41 12.00 -18.81 22.47
C SER A 41 11.03 -18.22 21.46
N GLN A 42 11.09 -18.69 20.23
CA GLN A 42 10.25 -18.17 19.16
C GLN A 42 9.22 -19.21 18.73
N GLU A 43 8.07 -18.75 18.18
CA GLU A 43 7.05 -19.66 17.66
C GLU A 43 7.59 -20.48 16.48
N ASN A 44 7.21 -21.75 16.40
CA ASN A 44 7.50 -22.59 15.24
C ASN A 44 6.62 -22.15 14.08
N GLY A 45 7.21 -21.66 13.00
CA GLY A 45 6.51 -21.17 11.80
C GLY A 45 7.50 -20.61 10.78
N SER A 46 7.02 -20.35 9.59
CA SER A 46 7.83 -20.15 8.37
C SER A 46 8.84 -19.02 8.39
N ALA A 47 8.82 -18.09 9.33
CA ALA A 47 9.85 -17.05 9.44
C ALA A 47 9.76 -16.26 10.75
N THR A 48 10.71 -16.37 11.66
CA THR A 48 10.84 -15.47 12.82
C THR A 48 12.30 -15.22 13.17
N ARG A 49 12.80 -13.92 13.15
CA ARG A 49 14.18 -13.61 13.53
C ARG A 49 14.67 -12.19 13.53
N THR A 50 15.83 -11.99 14.21
CA THR A 50 16.74 -10.86 14.07
C THR A 50 17.82 -11.06 13.00
N ALA A 51 18.06 -12.28 12.58
CA ALA A 51 18.88 -12.67 11.40
C ALA A 51 18.41 -14.01 10.82
N ILE A 52 18.50 -14.23 9.50
CA ILE A 52 18.04 -15.45 8.85
C ILE A 52 19.12 -16.52 8.79
N GLY A 53 18.83 -17.75 9.29
CA GLY A 53 19.61 -18.96 9.06
C GLY A 53 18.82 -19.98 8.23
N LYS A 54 19.44 -21.05 7.79
CA LYS A 54 18.77 -22.16 7.12
C LYS A 54 18.88 -23.42 7.95
N ASP A 55 17.77 -24.10 8.19
CA ASP A 55 17.72 -25.47 8.67
C ASP A 55 16.99 -26.28 7.60
N GLU A 56 17.67 -27.21 7.02
CA GLU A 56 17.46 -28.08 5.85
C GLU A 56 16.27 -27.81 4.91
N GLU A 57 15.14 -27.21 5.34
CA GLU A 57 14.02 -26.79 4.49
C GLU A 57 13.27 -25.53 4.98
N ASN A 58 13.60 -24.97 6.14
CA ASN A 58 12.89 -23.83 6.73
C ASN A 58 13.81 -22.63 6.99
N THR A 59 13.29 -21.45 6.68
CA THR A 59 13.92 -20.21 7.09
C THR A 59 13.70 -20.04 8.59
N ILE A 60 14.76 -20.08 9.42
CA ILE A 60 14.73 -19.89 10.87
C ILE A 60 15.34 -18.54 11.28
N ILE A 61 14.94 -17.90 12.41
CA ILE A 61 15.42 -16.60 12.91
C ILE A 61 16.35 -16.80 14.11
N LEU A 62 17.42 -16.00 14.25
CA LEU A 62 18.46 -16.16 15.26
C LEU A 62 18.65 -14.86 16.02
N TRP A 63 18.78 -14.93 17.32
CA TRP A 63 19.11 -13.80 18.15
C TRP A 63 20.51 -13.24 17.84
N SER A 64 20.66 -11.92 17.86
CA SER A 64 21.93 -11.21 17.61
C SER A 64 22.54 -10.71 18.93
N GLU A 65 23.87 -10.49 18.94
CA GLU A 65 24.63 -10.16 20.14
C GLU A 65 24.16 -8.88 20.85
N SER A 66 23.65 -7.91 20.11
CA SER A 66 23.18 -6.62 20.63
C SER A 66 21.70 -6.58 20.95
N ASP A 67 20.97 -7.71 20.84
CA ASP A 67 19.54 -7.72 21.05
C ASP A 67 19.17 -7.34 22.49
N VAL A 68 18.18 -6.46 22.60
CA VAL A 68 17.58 -6.01 23.84
C VAL A 68 16.07 -6.21 23.75
N ILE A 69 15.47 -6.80 24.77
CA ILE A 69 14.03 -6.91 24.91
C ILE A 69 13.52 -5.99 26.01
N LYS A 70 12.34 -5.45 25.84
CA LYS A 70 11.63 -4.72 26.90
C LYS A 70 10.69 -5.68 27.60
N VAL A 71 10.83 -5.85 28.91
CA VAL A 71 9.98 -6.72 29.74
C VAL A 71 9.16 -5.88 30.72
N THR A 72 7.90 -6.21 30.87
CA THR A 72 7.03 -5.59 31.86
C THR A 72 6.27 -6.64 32.67
N ASN A 73 6.03 -6.33 33.93
CA ASN A 73 5.16 -7.10 34.83
C ASN A 73 3.76 -6.45 34.98
N GLY A 74 3.47 -5.43 34.15
CA GLY A 74 2.21 -4.67 34.21
C GLY A 74 2.27 -3.42 35.10
N THR A 75 3.24 -3.30 36.01
CA THR A 75 3.43 -2.14 36.87
C THR A 75 4.72 -1.39 36.58
N GLU A 76 5.77 -2.09 36.21
CA GLU A 76 7.03 -1.50 35.74
C GLU A 76 7.49 -2.17 34.44
N THR A 77 8.33 -1.47 33.72
CA THR A 77 8.90 -1.91 32.43
C THR A 77 10.40 -1.69 32.45
N LYS A 78 11.18 -2.70 32.06
CA LYS A 78 12.65 -2.71 32.12
C LYS A 78 13.25 -3.33 30.88
N ASP A 79 14.49 -2.93 30.57
CA ASP A 79 15.27 -3.47 29.48
C ASP A 79 16.08 -4.67 29.95
N PHE A 80 16.09 -5.73 29.13
CA PHE A 80 16.82 -6.95 29.34
C PHE A 80 17.77 -7.18 28.16
N THR A 81 19.04 -7.36 28.45
CA THR A 81 20.09 -7.55 27.43
C THR A 81 20.42 -9.02 27.22
N LEU A 82 20.68 -9.38 25.98
CA LEU A 82 21.09 -10.73 25.62
C LEU A 82 22.45 -11.10 26.27
N THR A 83 22.51 -12.26 26.89
CA THR A 83 23.74 -12.77 27.57
C THR A 83 24.18 -14.15 27.08
N ALA A 84 23.30 -14.88 26.40
CA ALA A 84 23.63 -16.17 25.76
C ALA A 84 22.62 -16.52 24.67
N GLY A 85 22.99 -17.42 23.76
CA GLY A 85 22.10 -17.90 22.70
C GLY A 85 22.17 -17.10 21.40
N GLN A 86 23.15 -16.23 21.24
CA GLN A 86 23.47 -15.58 19.97
C GLN A 86 23.62 -16.63 18.85
N GLY A 87 23.08 -16.32 17.67
CA GLY A 87 23.07 -17.22 16.53
C GLY A 87 22.18 -18.46 16.67
N THR A 88 21.25 -18.47 17.64
CA THR A 88 20.30 -19.56 17.84
C THR A 88 18.86 -19.06 17.96
N THR A 89 17.88 -19.98 17.93
CA THR A 89 16.45 -19.66 18.09
C THR A 89 16.03 -19.47 19.55
N LYS A 90 16.90 -19.76 20.50
CA LYS A 90 16.68 -19.60 21.93
C LYS A 90 17.78 -18.74 22.51
N ALA A 91 17.41 -17.73 23.29
CA ALA A 91 18.35 -16.80 23.90
C ALA A 91 18.05 -16.58 25.37
N THR A 92 19.06 -16.12 26.10
CA THR A 92 18.97 -15.77 27.51
C THR A 92 19.19 -14.27 27.66
N PHE A 93 18.27 -13.62 28.37
CA PHE A 93 18.30 -12.17 28.63
C PHE A 93 18.34 -11.93 30.14
N ASN A 94 19.20 -11.04 30.57
CA ASN A 94 19.37 -10.65 31.96
C ASN A 94 19.00 -9.18 32.18
N GLY A 95 18.34 -8.91 33.31
CA GLY A 95 17.93 -7.58 33.77
C GLY A 95 17.41 -7.60 35.21
N GLU A 96 16.78 -6.51 35.62
CA GLU A 96 16.22 -6.37 36.96
C GLU A 96 14.76 -5.93 36.88
N ILE A 97 13.83 -6.70 37.47
CA ILE A 97 12.41 -6.39 37.53
C ILE A 97 11.81 -7.04 38.78
N SER A 98 10.75 -6.49 39.36
CA SER A 98 10.04 -7.09 40.49
C SER A 98 9.33 -8.38 40.07
N GLU A 99 9.30 -9.36 40.98
CA GLU A 99 8.61 -10.63 40.75
C GLU A 99 7.10 -10.43 40.50
N SER A 100 6.59 -11.20 39.55
CA SER A 100 5.18 -11.17 39.14
C SER A 100 4.71 -12.56 38.69
N ALA A 101 3.39 -12.78 38.77
CA ALA A 101 2.77 -13.98 38.21
C ALA A 101 2.76 -14.04 36.70
N THR A 102 2.83 -12.87 36.02
CA THR A 102 2.81 -12.77 34.55
C THR A 102 3.77 -11.68 34.09
N TYR A 103 4.49 -11.99 33.03
CA TYR A 103 5.38 -11.06 32.34
C TYR A 103 4.97 -10.95 30.89
N TYR A 104 5.16 -9.74 30.34
CA TYR A 104 5.01 -9.45 28.93
C TYR A 104 6.32 -8.90 28.39
N ALA A 105 6.62 -9.17 27.14
CA ALA A 105 7.83 -8.65 26.51
C ALA A 105 7.57 -8.23 25.07
N ILE A 106 8.37 -7.27 24.61
CA ILE A 106 8.41 -6.82 23.21
C ILE A 106 9.85 -6.75 22.71
N TYR A 107 10.05 -7.10 21.46
CA TYR A 107 11.26 -6.94 20.69
C TYR A 107 10.91 -6.24 19.34
N PRO A 108 11.76 -5.37 18.79
CA PRO A 108 12.94 -4.76 19.43
C PRO A 108 12.55 -3.81 20.56
N ASN A 109 13.55 -3.41 21.37
CA ASN A 109 13.35 -2.42 22.42
C ASN A 109 13.11 -1.03 21.80
N GLN A 110 11.87 -0.54 21.88
CA GLN A 110 11.50 0.80 21.43
C GLN A 110 11.23 1.69 22.63
N SER A 111 11.87 2.89 22.69
CA SER A 111 11.86 3.79 23.85
C SER A 111 10.46 4.29 24.20
N ASP A 112 9.64 4.60 23.21
CA ASP A 112 8.36 5.30 23.36
C ASP A 112 7.18 4.37 23.59
N VAL A 113 7.42 3.04 23.57
CA VAL A 113 6.39 2.04 23.79
C VAL A 113 5.98 2.01 25.25
N THR A 114 4.67 2.13 25.49
CA THR A 114 4.03 2.00 26.82
C THR A 114 3.24 0.70 26.90
N PHE A 115 2.96 0.24 28.15
CA PHE A 115 2.18 -0.98 28.36
C PHE A 115 1.04 -0.77 29.35
N SER A 116 -0.16 -1.18 28.95
CA SER A 116 -1.33 -1.23 29.83
C SER A 116 -2.36 -2.23 29.30
N ASN A 117 -3.12 -2.87 30.19
CA ASN A 117 -4.22 -3.77 29.81
C ASN A 117 -3.82 -4.82 28.75
N ASN A 118 -2.69 -5.51 28.95
CA ASN A 118 -2.13 -6.50 28.02
C ASN A 118 -1.80 -5.94 26.63
N THR A 119 -1.60 -4.64 26.49
CA THR A 119 -1.38 -3.97 25.21
C THR A 119 -0.11 -3.11 25.28
N PHE A 120 0.78 -3.31 24.33
CA PHE A 120 1.87 -2.39 24.02
C PHE A 120 1.33 -1.33 23.07
N SER A 121 1.42 -0.05 23.46
CA SER A 121 0.94 1.08 22.66
C SER A 121 2.11 1.93 22.17
N GLY A 122 1.95 2.50 20.96
CA GLY A 122 2.98 3.33 20.34
C GLY A 122 4.09 2.50 19.66
N VAL A 123 3.82 1.22 19.35
CA VAL A 123 4.78 0.38 18.63
C VAL A 123 4.91 0.87 17.19
N GLU A 124 6.14 1.05 16.71
CA GLU A 124 6.41 1.55 15.36
C GLU A 124 7.03 0.46 14.47
N LEU A 125 6.46 0.27 13.29
CA LEU A 125 7.14 -0.34 12.15
C LEU A 125 7.53 0.79 11.18
N LYS A 126 8.85 1.02 11.03
CA LYS A 126 9.37 2.07 10.15
C LYS A 126 9.09 1.76 8.68
N ALA A 127 8.73 2.79 7.92
CA ALA A 127 8.57 2.69 6.47
C ALA A 127 9.92 2.62 5.72
N GLU A 128 11.00 3.07 6.35
CA GLU A 128 12.38 2.93 5.85
C GLU A 128 13.09 1.84 6.64
N GLN A 129 13.60 0.83 5.94
CA GLN A 129 14.29 -0.33 6.51
C GLN A 129 15.67 -0.47 5.86
N GLU A 130 16.65 -0.95 6.63
CA GLU A 130 18.00 -1.17 6.14
C GLU A 130 18.12 -2.54 5.45
N ALA A 131 18.81 -2.57 4.31
CA ALA A 131 19.03 -3.80 3.55
C ALA A 131 20.13 -4.66 4.22
N VAL A 132 19.76 -5.85 4.65
CA VAL A 132 20.65 -6.86 5.18
C VAL A 132 20.64 -8.08 4.25
N GLU A 133 21.79 -8.40 3.63
CA GLU A 133 21.91 -9.54 2.71
C GLU A 133 21.50 -10.85 3.38
N GLY A 134 20.57 -11.56 2.78
CA GLY A 134 20.03 -12.82 3.30
C GLY A 134 19.16 -12.67 4.55
N SER A 135 18.83 -11.43 4.97
CA SER A 135 18.08 -11.15 6.19
C SER A 135 17.15 -9.91 6.02
N PHE A 136 16.77 -9.32 7.12
CA PHE A 136 15.92 -8.12 7.24
C PHE A 136 16.53 -7.15 8.26
N ASP A 137 16.00 -5.93 8.28
CA ASP A 137 16.32 -4.92 9.29
C ASP A 137 15.89 -5.43 10.70
N PRO A 138 16.82 -5.63 11.65
CA PRO A 138 16.47 -6.11 12.98
C PRO A 138 15.49 -5.21 13.74
N GLU A 139 15.53 -3.88 13.50
CA GLU A 139 14.62 -2.93 14.14
C GLU A 139 13.17 -3.06 13.66
N ALA A 140 12.95 -3.70 12.51
CA ALA A 140 11.62 -3.97 11.97
C ALA A 140 11.00 -5.30 12.46
N ALA A 141 11.77 -6.18 13.11
CA ALA A 141 11.34 -7.53 13.50
C ALA A 141 10.50 -7.54 14.79
N ILE A 142 9.33 -6.94 14.75
CA ILE A 142 8.48 -6.77 15.92
C ILE A 142 7.89 -8.10 16.38
N MET A 143 8.19 -8.48 17.63
CA MET A 143 7.70 -9.68 18.30
C MET A 143 7.22 -9.35 19.73
N VAL A 144 6.24 -10.09 20.22
CA VAL A 144 5.77 -9.97 21.60
C VAL A 144 5.67 -11.32 22.29
N ALA A 145 5.78 -11.34 23.60
CA ALA A 145 5.61 -12.53 24.43
C ALA A 145 4.75 -12.26 25.66
N LYS A 146 4.03 -13.30 26.12
CA LYS A 146 3.33 -13.37 27.41
C LYS A 146 3.73 -14.67 28.10
N SER A 147 4.07 -14.64 29.37
CA SER A 147 4.46 -15.81 30.14
C SER A 147 4.10 -15.67 31.61
N ASN A 148 3.73 -16.78 32.24
CA ASN A 148 3.54 -16.90 33.68
C ASN A 148 4.82 -17.38 34.39
N GLY A 149 5.97 -17.21 33.78
CA GLY A 149 7.28 -17.59 34.29
C GLY A 149 8.41 -16.91 33.53
N THR A 150 9.62 -17.47 33.62
CA THR A 150 10.81 -16.88 33.00
C THR A 150 11.09 -17.37 31.57
N ASN A 151 10.21 -18.17 30.98
CA ASN A 151 10.30 -18.55 29.56
C ASN A 151 9.35 -17.67 28.74
N LEU A 152 9.88 -16.82 27.85
CA LEU A 152 9.16 -15.90 27.01
C LEU A 152 8.98 -16.48 25.58
N PRO A 153 7.81 -17.03 25.26
CA PRO A 153 7.51 -17.54 23.91
C PRO A 153 7.14 -16.39 23.00
N PHE A 154 8.10 -15.82 22.27
CA PHE A 154 7.86 -14.72 21.37
C PHE A 154 7.06 -15.14 20.14
N LYS A 155 6.08 -14.33 19.77
CA LYS A 155 5.28 -14.45 18.55
C LYS A 155 5.43 -13.20 17.69
N ASN A 156 5.54 -13.39 16.38
CA ASN A 156 5.67 -12.29 15.43
C ASN A 156 4.39 -11.45 15.36
N VAL A 157 4.60 -10.16 15.18
CA VAL A 157 3.53 -9.17 14.91
C VAL A 157 3.42 -8.88 13.42
N VAL A 158 4.54 -8.88 12.71
CA VAL A 158 4.68 -8.50 11.31
C VAL A 158 4.69 -9.70 10.37
N ALA A 159 4.66 -9.44 9.08
CA ALA A 159 4.83 -10.39 8.00
C ALA A 159 6.11 -10.10 7.20
N TYR A 160 6.59 -11.06 6.45
CA TYR A 160 7.86 -11.03 5.72
C TYR A 160 7.61 -11.08 4.22
N PHE A 161 8.26 -10.18 3.50
CA PHE A 161 8.18 -10.08 2.06
C PHE A 161 9.58 -10.25 1.47
N LYS A 162 9.82 -11.40 0.81
CA LYS A 162 11.12 -11.71 0.22
C LYS A 162 11.24 -11.17 -1.19
N VAL A 163 12.32 -10.47 -1.48
CA VAL A 163 12.67 -9.98 -2.82
C VAL A 163 14.09 -10.44 -3.20
N THR A 164 14.25 -10.94 -4.41
CA THR A 164 15.56 -11.31 -4.99
C THR A 164 15.75 -10.46 -6.26
N PRO A 165 16.49 -9.32 -6.21
CA PRO A 165 16.73 -8.48 -7.38
C PRO A 165 17.66 -9.19 -8.37
N THR A 166 17.49 -8.92 -9.66
CA THR A 166 18.33 -9.48 -10.74
C THR A 166 19.52 -8.58 -11.11
N PHE A 167 19.60 -7.38 -10.53
CA PHE A 167 20.67 -6.40 -10.68
C PHE A 167 20.87 -5.65 -9.36
N ASP A 168 22.02 -4.97 -9.23
CA ASP A 168 22.32 -4.14 -8.06
C ASP A 168 21.34 -2.97 -7.98
N CYS A 169 20.73 -2.77 -6.81
CA CYS A 169 19.75 -1.72 -6.57
C CYS A 169 20.28 -0.67 -5.59
N SER A 170 19.81 0.56 -5.74
CA SER A 170 19.93 1.61 -4.73
C SER A 170 18.78 1.58 -3.74
N GLU A 171 17.63 1.02 -4.16
CA GLU A 171 16.40 1.01 -3.36
C GLU A 171 15.44 -0.06 -3.90
N ILE A 172 14.69 -0.70 -2.98
CA ILE A 172 13.52 -1.52 -3.28
C ILE A 172 12.32 -0.91 -2.55
N VAL A 173 11.21 -0.66 -3.24
CA VAL A 173 9.99 -0.07 -2.65
C VAL A 173 8.82 -1.02 -2.84
N VAL A 174 8.12 -1.34 -1.76
CA VAL A 174 6.82 -2.02 -1.79
C VAL A 174 5.75 -0.96 -1.57
N THR A 175 4.76 -0.86 -2.48
CA THR A 175 3.69 0.13 -2.41
C THR A 175 2.34 -0.56 -2.51
N ALA A 176 1.46 -0.40 -1.50
CA ALA A 176 0.07 -0.81 -1.57
C ALA A 176 -0.73 0.11 -2.49
N HIS A 177 -1.64 -0.44 -3.30
CA HIS A 177 -2.36 0.35 -4.31
C HIS A 177 -3.51 1.16 -3.72
N LYS A 178 -4.12 0.73 -2.60
CA LYS A 178 -5.16 1.52 -1.92
C LYS A 178 -4.52 2.59 -1.05
N SER A 179 -5.00 3.83 -1.18
CA SER A 179 -4.44 5.00 -0.48
C SER A 179 -4.55 4.91 1.05
N THR A 180 -5.53 4.15 1.55
CA THR A 180 -5.78 3.98 2.99
C THR A 180 -5.06 2.77 3.61
N ASP A 181 -4.43 1.93 2.80
CA ASP A 181 -3.68 0.77 3.28
C ASP A 181 -2.45 1.21 4.07
N ALA A 182 -2.05 0.38 5.03
CA ALA A 182 -0.89 0.61 5.85
C ALA A 182 0.04 -0.60 5.76
N LEU A 183 1.21 -0.41 5.14
CA LEU A 183 2.31 -1.38 5.15
C LEU A 183 3.25 -1.15 6.34
N ALA A 184 3.27 0.07 6.89
CA ALA A 184 4.03 0.49 8.07
C ALA A 184 3.28 1.61 8.81
N GLY A 185 3.74 1.96 10.02
CA GLY A 185 3.15 3.01 10.86
C GLY A 185 3.31 2.75 12.34
N THR A 186 2.63 3.54 13.15
CA THR A 186 2.57 3.41 14.61
C THR A 186 1.25 2.75 15.00
N PHE A 187 1.27 1.77 15.91
CA PHE A 187 0.09 0.96 16.25
C PHE A 187 0.14 0.41 17.67
N ASP A 188 -0.98 -0.15 18.11
CA ASP A 188 -1.09 -0.89 19.36
C ASP A 188 -1.03 -2.40 19.09
N VAL A 189 -0.35 -3.14 19.99
CA VAL A 189 -0.25 -4.60 19.96
C VAL A 189 -0.88 -5.16 21.23
N ALA A 190 -2.10 -5.67 21.13
CA ALA A 190 -2.75 -6.39 22.21
C ALA A 190 -2.31 -7.86 22.20
N ILE A 191 -2.06 -8.42 23.39
CA ILE A 191 -1.62 -9.79 23.58
C ILE A 191 -2.76 -10.60 24.18
N GLY A 192 -3.27 -11.58 23.45
CA GLY A 192 -4.32 -12.48 23.88
C GLY A 192 -3.89 -13.40 25.05
N ASP A 193 -4.84 -14.18 25.56
CA ASP A 193 -4.56 -15.09 26.67
C ASP A 193 -3.59 -16.21 26.28
N ASP A 194 -3.61 -16.63 25.05
CA ASP A 194 -2.69 -17.60 24.44
C ASP A 194 -1.36 -16.97 23.99
N GLY A 195 -1.15 -15.68 24.25
CA GLY A 195 0.03 -14.91 23.81
C GLY A 195 -0.02 -14.47 22.34
N THR A 196 -1.12 -14.69 21.61
CA THR A 196 -1.23 -14.28 20.21
C THR A 196 -1.42 -12.76 20.09
N PRO A 197 -0.57 -12.05 19.30
CA PRO A 197 -0.71 -10.62 19.09
C PRO A 197 -1.83 -10.29 18.12
N SER A 198 -2.45 -9.13 18.34
CA SER A 198 -3.36 -8.46 17.40
C SER A 198 -3.03 -6.97 17.31
N ILE A 199 -3.13 -6.41 16.11
CA ILE A 199 -2.82 -5.00 15.83
C ILE A 199 -4.12 -4.19 15.80
N SER A 200 -4.05 -2.97 16.36
CA SER A 200 -5.13 -1.99 16.31
C SER A 200 -4.59 -0.55 16.31
N ASN A 201 -5.49 0.44 16.14
CA ASN A 201 -5.17 1.87 16.23
C ASN A 201 -3.98 2.33 15.37
N ILE A 202 -3.91 1.87 14.10
CA ILE A 202 -2.80 2.24 13.23
C ILE A 202 -2.87 3.73 12.88
N THR A 203 -1.83 4.48 13.25
CA THR A 203 -1.60 5.90 12.96
C THR A 203 -0.31 6.07 12.16
N ASN A 204 0.00 7.28 11.69
CA ASN A 204 1.19 7.56 10.87
C ASN A 204 1.37 6.54 9.73
N LYS A 205 0.24 6.16 9.13
CA LYS A 205 0.19 5.11 8.11
C LYS A 205 1.06 5.44 6.92
N SER A 206 1.91 4.47 6.53
CA SER A 206 2.59 4.49 5.23
C SER A 206 2.07 3.34 4.37
N ARG A 207 1.64 3.64 3.16
CA ARG A 207 1.35 2.63 2.13
C ARG A 207 2.60 2.17 1.38
N GLU A 208 3.76 2.74 1.70
CA GLU A 208 5.05 2.39 1.12
C GLU A 208 6.00 1.93 2.22
N VAL A 209 6.79 0.90 1.90
CA VAL A 209 7.97 0.50 2.69
C VAL A 209 9.16 0.44 1.74
N ARG A 210 10.26 1.07 2.16
CA ARG A 210 11.50 1.21 1.40
C ARG A 210 12.61 0.43 2.06
N LEU A 211 13.32 -0.35 1.26
CA LEU A 211 14.56 -0.98 1.66
C LEU A 211 15.70 -0.23 0.99
N THR A 212 16.62 0.32 1.79
CA THR A 212 17.76 1.12 1.34
C THR A 212 19.09 0.52 1.85
N GLY A 213 20.20 0.91 1.26
CA GLY A 213 21.53 0.42 1.64
C GLY A 213 22.23 -0.32 0.49
N ILE A 214 23.01 -1.36 0.83
CA ILE A 214 23.72 -2.16 -0.18
C ILE A 214 22.85 -3.33 -0.60
N ILE A 215 22.29 -3.23 -1.82
CA ILE A 215 21.41 -4.25 -2.39
C ILE A 215 22.08 -4.84 -3.63
N THR A 216 22.56 -6.07 -3.50
CA THR A 216 23.35 -6.78 -4.52
C THR A 216 22.46 -7.73 -5.32
N ALA A 217 22.72 -7.85 -6.62
CA ALA A 217 22.03 -8.77 -7.52
C ALA A 217 22.07 -10.23 -7.04
N ASN A 218 20.98 -10.95 -7.27
CA ASN A 218 20.83 -12.38 -6.97
C ASN A 218 21.01 -12.75 -5.50
N LYS A 219 20.82 -11.79 -4.59
CA LYS A 219 20.78 -12.00 -3.15
C LYS A 219 19.36 -11.80 -2.63
N ASP A 220 19.02 -12.52 -1.58
CA ASP A 220 17.71 -12.44 -0.95
C ASP A 220 17.69 -11.30 0.06
N TYR A 221 16.62 -10.51 0.04
CA TYR A 221 16.33 -9.45 1.02
C TYR A 221 14.90 -9.62 1.52
N TYR A 222 14.68 -9.28 2.78
CA TYR A 222 13.37 -9.41 3.40
C TYR A 222 12.90 -8.06 3.92
N ILE A 223 11.71 -7.65 3.50
CA ILE A 223 11.04 -6.43 3.90
C ILE A 223 9.91 -6.82 4.85
N LEU A 224 9.82 -6.15 5.99
CA LEU A 224 8.81 -6.44 6.99
C LEU A 224 7.63 -5.48 6.83
N LEU A 225 6.43 -6.04 6.83
CA LEU A 225 5.19 -5.33 6.55
C LEU A 225 4.16 -5.60 7.63
N LEU A 226 3.26 -4.64 7.87
CA LEU A 226 2.08 -4.88 8.68
C LEU A 226 1.17 -5.91 7.99
N PRO A 227 0.63 -6.89 8.73
CA PRO A 227 -0.36 -7.81 8.21
C PRO A 227 -1.67 -7.08 7.88
N GLY A 228 -2.37 -7.55 6.85
CA GLY A 228 -3.63 -6.96 6.41
C GLY A 228 -4.17 -7.57 5.13
N THR A 229 -5.37 -7.16 4.74
CA THR A 229 -5.94 -7.49 3.43
C THR A 229 -5.81 -6.29 2.51
N PHE A 230 -5.08 -6.45 1.42
CA PHE A 230 -4.80 -5.44 0.41
C PHE A 230 -5.71 -5.68 -0.78
N GLU A 231 -6.82 -4.95 -0.79
CA GLU A 231 -7.94 -5.19 -1.72
C GLU A 231 -7.55 -4.95 -3.18
N TYR A 232 -6.73 -3.93 -3.44
CA TYR A 232 -6.31 -3.55 -4.80
C TYR A 232 -4.90 -4.04 -5.15
N GLY A 233 -4.29 -4.83 -4.26
CA GLY A 233 -2.96 -5.38 -4.45
C GLY A 233 -1.82 -4.39 -4.13
N PHE A 234 -0.68 -4.63 -4.73
CA PHE A 234 0.54 -3.86 -4.47
C PHE A 234 1.49 -3.90 -5.67
N SER A 235 2.49 -3.03 -5.66
CA SER A 235 3.64 -3.06 -6.56
C SER A 235 4.95 -3.16 -5.80
N VAL A 236 5.96 -3.75 -6.44
CA VAL A 236 7.35 -3.74 -5.98
C VAL A 236 8.19 -3.07 -7.06
N THR A 237 8.88 -2.02 -6.68
CA THR A 237 9.71 -1.22 -7.58
C THR A 237 11.17 -1.35 -7.18
N LEU A 238 12.04 -1.61 -8.15
CA LEU A 238 13.49 -1.64 -7.99
C LEU A 238 14.10 -0.46 -8.72
N LYS A 239 14.99 0.28 -8.04
CA LYS A 239 15.80 1.33 -8.65
C LYS A 239 17.22 0.83 -8.84
N PRO A 240 17.75 0.77 -10.08
CA PRO A 240 19.11 0.33 -10.34
C PRO A 240 20.13 1.23 -9.65
N LYS A 241 21.21 0.63 -9.18
CA LYS A 241 22.36 1.38 -8.67
C LYS A 241 23.11 2.04 -9.84
N GLY A 242 23.28 3.35 -9.78
CA GLY A 242 24.04 4.11 -10.78
C GLY A 242 23.23 4.56 -12.02
N ASP A 243 21.99 4.13 -12.19
CA ASP A 243 21.08 4.62 -13.23
C ASP A 243 19.77 5.09 -12.63
N THR A 244 19.67 6.37 -12.33
CA THR A 244 18.47 6.99 -11.73
C THR A 244 17.35 7.26 -12.74
N SER A 245 17.62 7.08 -14.05
CA SER A 245 16.65 7.31 -15.13
C SER A 245 15.68 6.14 -15.33
N LYS A 246 15.99 4.99 -14.73
CA LYS A 246 15.22 3.76 -14.88
C LYS A 246 14.67 3.25 -13.55
N LYS A 247 13.52 2.61 -13.64
CA LYS A 247 12.89 1.82 -12.58
C LYS A 247 12.37 0.51 -13.17
N TYR A 248 12.30 -0.52 -12.37
CA TYR A 248 11.69 -1.79 -12.76
C TYR A 248 10.62 -2.15 -11.75
N PHE A 249 9.44 -2.52 -12.20
CA PHE A 249 8.37 -2.89 -11.29
C PHE A 249 7.68 -4.20 -11.65
N LYS A 250 7.14 -4.85 -10.63
CA LYS A 250 6.10 -5.87 -10.73
C LYS A 250 4.91 -5.46 -9.90
N GLN A 251 3.72 -5.81 -10.36
CA GLN A 251 2.50 -5.50 -9.64
C GLN A 251 1.55 -6.70 -9.57
N LYS A 252 0.73 -6.70 -8.54
CA LYS A 252 -0.42 -7.58 -8.37
C LYS A 252 -1.64 -6.68 -8.17
N ASN A 253 -2.58 -6.70 -9.12
CA ASN A 253 -3.79 -5.86 -9.13
C ASN A 253 -5.03 -6.61 -8.63
N SER A 254 -4.85 -7.60 -7.77
CA SER A 254 -5.94 -8.36 -7.18
C SER A 254 -5.76 -8.45 -5.68
N SER A 255 -6.88 -8.56 -4.96
CA SER A 255 -6.87 -8.70 -3.51
C SER A 255 -5.97 -9.84 -3.04
N PHE A 256 -5.26 -9.61 -1.97
CA PHE A 256 -4.53 -10.65 -1.23
C PHE A 256 -4.48 -10.32 0.26
N THR A 257 -4.36 -11.35 1.08
CA THR A 257 -4.21 -11.22 2.52
C THR A 257 -2.81 -11.64 2.93
N LEU A 258 -2.17 -10.80 3.72
CA LEU A 258 -0.88 -11.05 4.34
C LEU A 258 -1.15 -11.23 5.85
N ASN A 259 -0.97 -12.44 6.37
CA ASN A 259 -1.14 -12.69 7.80
C ASN A 259 0.15 -12.41 8.55
N ARG A 260 0.07 -12.19 9.87
CA ARG A 260 1.26 -12.15 10.71
C ARG A 260 2.07 -13.45 10.52
N ASN A 261 3.37 -13.35 10.58
CA ASN A 261 4.28 -14.49 10.41
C ASN A 261 4.26 -15.16 9.02
N ASP A 262 3.50 -14.67 8.04
CA ASP A 262 3.58 -15.14 6.66
C ASP A 262 4.93 -14.75 6.04
N LEU A 263 5.53 -15.67 5.31
CA LEU A 263 6.64 -15.39 4.39
C LEU A 263 6.11 -15.36 2.96
N TRP A 264 6.00 -14.17 2.40
CA TRP A 264 5.61 -14.01 1.01
C TRP A 264 6.85 -13.95 0.12
N ASN A 265 6.97 -14.91 -0.77
CA ASN A 265 8.09 -14.99 -1.71
C ASN A 265 7.68 -14.35 -3.04
N LEU A 266 8.15 -13.15 -3.31
CA LEU A 266 8.07 -12.60 -4.64
C LEU A 266 9.09 -13.35 -5.49
N VAL A 267 8.62 -14.28 -6.30
CA VAL A 267 9.44 -14.99 -7.29
C VAL A 267 10.29 -13.95 -8.01
N LYS A 268 11.58 -14.23 -8.18
CA LYS A 268 12.63 -13.42 -8.82
C LYS A 268 12.07 -12.30 -9.71
N MET A 269 12.61 -11.10 -9.63
CA MET A 269 12.17 -9.95 -10.42
C MET A 269 12.45 -10.09 -11.93
N GLU A 270 12.61 -11.33 -12.42
CA GLU A 270 12.62 -11.66 -13.85
C GLU A 270 11.30 -11.22 -14.50
N GLY A 271 11.42 -10.53 -15.65
CA GLY A 271 10.25 -10.01 -16.37
C GLY A 271 9.56 -8.82 -15.67
N ALA A 272 10.25 -8.11 -14.78
CA ALA A 272 9.79 -6.83 -14.28
C ALA A 272 9.70 -5.82 -15.45
N THR A 273 8.66 -4.98 -15.43
CA THR A 273 8.46 -3.95 -16.45
C THR A 273 9.42 -2.79 -16.20
N GLU A 274 10.20 -2.43 -17.23
CA GLU A 274 11.04 -1.22 -17.18
C GLU A 274 10.16 0.02 -17.31
N VAL A 275 10.42 1.01 -16.48
CA VAL A 275 9.89 2.37 -16.59
C VAL A 275 11.07 3.30 -16.84
N SER A 276 11.14 3.81 -18.04
CA SER A 276 12.07 4.85 -18.48
C SER A 276 11.29 5.85 -19.32
N GLU A 277 11.82 7.01 -19.61
CA GLU A 277 11.11 8.04 -20.38
C GLU A 277 10.56 7.52 -21.72
N SER A 278 11.28 6.60 -22.36
CA SER A 278 10.86 5.98 -23.63
C SER A 278 9.75 4.92 -23.51
N THR A 279 9.52 4.36 -22.31
CA THR A 279 8.54 3.27 -22.07
C THR A 279 7.30 3.74 -21.32
N ILE A 280 7.29 4.96 -20.78
CA ILE A 280 6.10 5.51 -20.10
C ILE A 280 4.97 5.69 -21.12
N PRO A 281 3.79 5.10 -20.86
CA PRO A 281 2.65 5.19 -21.76
C PRO A 281 1.92 6.53 -21.57
N TYR A 282 2.56 7.62 -21.97
CA TYR A 282 1.96 8.96 -21.89
C TYR A 282 0.63 9.04 -22.63
N ILE A 283 -0.30 9.88 -22.14
CA ILE A 283 -1.45 10.25 -22.95
C ILE A 283 -0.96 10.87 -24.25
N THR A 284 -1.33 10.24 -25.36
CA THR A 284 -0.84 10.59 -26.68
C THR A 284 -2.01 10.77 -27.64
N PHE A 285 -2.07 11.93 -28.29
CA PHE A 285 -3.01 12.24 -29.34
C PHE A 285 -2.33 12.18 -30.70
N THR A 286 -2.97 11.50 -31.66
CA THR A 286 -2.55 11.44 -33.06
C THR A 286 -3.70 11.87 -33.97
N ALA A 287 -3.38 12.54 -35.06
CA ALA A 287 -4.31 12.91 -36.13
C ALA A 287 -3.61 12.82 -37.47
N ASP A 288 -4.32 12.42 -38.51
CA ASP A 288 -3.75 12.26 -39.85
C ASP A 288 -3.46 13.60 -40.55
N GLU A 289 -4.19 14.65 -40.16
CA GLU A 289 -4.02 16.01 -40.63
C GLU A 289 -3.64 16.94 -39.51
N GLU A 290 -3.24 18.20 -39.84
CA GLU A 290 -2.93 19.20 -38.82
C GLU A 290 -4.14 19.49 -37.94
N GLN A 291 -3.91 19.40 -36.64
CA GLN A 291 -4.88 19.65 -35.60
C GLN A 291 -4.31 20.63 -34.58
N THR A 292 -5.16 21.36 -33.92
CA THR A 292 -4.77 22.22 -32.81
C THR A 292 -5.42 21.76 -31.50
N PHE A 293 -4.73 22.04 -30.42
CA PHE A 293 -5.12 21.63 -29.08
C PHE A 293 -5.18 22.85 -28.16
N LYS A 294 -6.27 22.96 -27.38
CA LYS A 294 -6.47 23.98 -26.34
C LYS A 294 -6.93 23.36 -25.04
N TYR A 295 -6.58 24.00 -23.94
CA TYR A 295 -6.91 23.57 -22.59
C TYR A 295 -7.55 24.71 -21.79
N TYR A 296 -8.75 24.52 -21.27
CA TYR A 296 -9.48 25.52 -20.50
C TYR A 296 -10.41 24.88 -19.47
N ASP A 297 -10.99 25.73 -18.60
CA ASP A 297 -12.00 25.28 -17.66
C ASP A 297 -13.39 25.12 -18.33
N TYR A 298 -14.34 24.56 -17.59
CA TYR A 298 -15.71 24.36 -18.06
C TYR A 298 -16.41 25.68 -18.51
N TYR A 299 -15.97 26.80 -18.01
CA TYR A 299 -16.53 28.15 -18.36
C TYR A 299 -15.81 28.77 -19.54
N GLY A 300 -14.87 28.11 -20.18
CA GLY A 300 -14.12 28.63 -21.33
C GLY A 300 -13.02 29.61 -20.95
N GLN A 301 -12.64 29.69 -19.67
CA GLN A 301 -11.52 30.50 -19.21
C GLN A 301 -10.22 29.69 -19.23
N ALA A 302 -9.09 30.36 -19.41
CA ALA A 302 -7.80 29.74 -19.25
C ALA A 302 -7.67 29.13 -17.87
N TYR A 303 -7.44 27.80 -17.81
CA TYR A 303 -7.37 27.09 -16.52
C TYR A 303 -6.06 27.43 -15.81
N GLN A 304 -6.17 28.27 -14.77
CA GLN A 304 -5.01 28.78 -14.02
C GLN A 304 -4.35 27.74 -13.09
N GLY A 305 -5.08 26.70 -12.71
CA GLY A 305 -4.59 25.71 -11.72
C GLY A 305 -3.78 24.54 -12.29
N ALA A 306 -3.75 24.35 -13.62
CA ALA A 306 -3.03 23.24 -14.25
C ALA A 306 -1.59 23.56 -14.65
N ASN A 307 -1.23 24.84 -14.63
CA ASN A 307 -0.03 25.37 -15.29
C ASN A 307 1.28 24.93 -14.64
N GLU A 308 1.26 24.47 -13.38
CA GLU A 308 2.49 24.09 -12.69
C GLU A 308 2.88 22.62 -12.89
N TYR A 309 1.91 21.75 -13.19
CA TYR A 309 2.09 20.30 -13.12
C TYR A 309 1.86 19.56 -14.44
N LEU A 310 1.07 20.14 -15.37
CA LEU A 310 0.80 19.54 -16.68
C LEU A 310 1.85 20.01 -17.70
N GLU A 311 2.45 19.05 -18.36
CA GLU A 311 3.43 19.26 -19.43
C GLU A 311 2.94 18.62 -20.73
N TYR A 312 3.36 19.21 -21.85
CA TYR A 312 3.12 18.67 -23.19
C TYR A 312 4.41 18.57 -24.00
N SER A 313 4.44 17.64 -24.92
CA SER A 313 5.49 17.46 -25.93
C SER A 313 4.84 17.22 -27.28
N VAL A 314 5.37 17.81 -28.35
CA VAL A 314 4.95 17.58 -29.73
C VAL A 314 6.05 16.82 -30.46
N ASN A 315 5.68 15.74 -31.16
CA ASN A 315 6.58 14.89 -31.94
C ASN A 315 7.81 14.39 -31.14
N GLY A 316 7.59 14.05 -29.85
CA GLY A 316 8.69 13.62 -28.97
C GLY A 316 9.75 14.68 -28.68
N GLY A 317 9.46 15.97 -28.92
CA GLY A 317 10.33 17.09 -28.59
C GLY A 317 10.40 17.37 -27.10
N GLU A 318 11.00 18.50 -26.73
CA GLU A 318 11.12 18.92 -25.33
C GLU A 318 9.75 19.05 -24.63
N TRP A 319 9.68 18.64 -23.35
CA TRP A 319 8.52 18.85 -22.51
C TRP A 319 8.38 20.31 -22.12
N LYS A 320 7.21 20.89 -22.35
CA LYS A 320 6.86 22.28 -22.07
C LYS A 320 5.71 22.33 -21.08
N LYS A 321 5.76 23.26 -20.15
CA LYS A 321 4.66 23.51 -19.21
C LYS A 321 3.53 24.25 -19.93
N PHE A 322 2.28 23.98 -19.50
CA PHE A 322 1.15 24.82 -19.86
C PHE A 322 1.24 26.11 -19.03
N ASP A 323 1.78 27.17 -19.61
CA ASP A 323 1.69 28.51 -19.03
C ASP A 323 0.33 29.16 -19.38
N GLY A 324 -0.10 30.19 -18.66
CA GLY A 324 -1.39 30.84 -18.87
C GLY A 324 -1.56 31.44 -20.28
N VAL A 325 -0.49 31.52 -21.08
CA VAL A 325 -0.49 32.00 -22.46
C VAL A 325 -0.81 30.87 -23.42
N VAL A 326 -0.28 29.67 -23.19
CA VAL A 326 -0.52 28.48 -24.03
C VAL A 326 -1.96 27.99 -23.92
N SER A 327 -2.64 28.23 -22.81
CA SER A 327 -4.07 27.91 -22.67
C SER A 327 -4.97 28.72 -23.63
N LEU A 328 -4.51 29.85 -24.12
CA LEU A 328 -5.19 30.72 -25.09
C LEU A 328 -4.66 30.52 -26.53
N SER A 329 -3.43 30.03 -26.68
CA SER A 329 -2.80 29.72 -27.97
C SER A 329 -2.97 28.27 -28.31
N ALA A 330 -3.38 27.97 -29.54
CA ALA A 330 -3.46 26.59 -29.99
C ALA A 330 -2.06 25.97 -30.14
N VAL A 331 -1.87 24.76 -29.62
CA VAL A 331 -0.69 23.94 -29.90
C VAL A 331 -1.00 23.07 -31.11
N SER A 332 -0.22 23.19 -32.19
CA SER A 332 -0.39 22.37 -33.39
C SER A 332 0.26 21.00 -33.23
N PHE A 333 -0.45 19.95 -33.67
CA PHE A 333 0.01 18.57 -33.77
C PHE A 333 -0.70 17.86 -34.96
N GLY A 334 -0.40 16.61 -35.21
CA GLY A 334 -1.00 15.83 -36.29
C GLY A 334 -0.41 16.15 -37.66
N GLY A 335 -0.66 15.29 -38.65
CA GLY A 335 -0.03 15.35 -39.96
C GLY A 335 1.48 15.44 -39.86
N GLY A 336 2.08 16.42 -40.52
CA GLY A 336 3.52 16.66 -40.49
C GLY A 336 4.10 17.14 -39.15
N ASN A 337 3.24 17.57 -38.19
CA ASN A 337 3.66 18.04 -36.85
C ASN A 337 3.83 16.88 -35.82
N GLY A 338 3.46 15.65 -36.19
CA GLY A 338 3.58 14.48 -35.33
C GLY A 338 2.56 14.40 -34.20
N ASP A 339 2.85 13.58 -33.20
CA ASP A 339 1.97 13.34 -32.04
C ASP A 339 2.01 14.46 -31.01
N LEU A 340 0.95 14.57 -30.21
CA LEU A 340 0.91 15.38 -28.99
C LEU A 340 0.89 14.46 -27.78
N ARG A 341 1.85 14.61 -26.88
CA ARG A 341 1.93 13.89 -25.60
C ARG A 341 1.68 14.79 -24.43
N LEU A 342 0.99 14.24 -23.41
CA LEU A 342 0.73 14.92 -22.14
C LEU A 342 1.25 14.09 -20.97
N ARG A 343 1.77 14.78 -19.95
CA ARG A 343 2.14 14.17 -18.66
C ARG A 343 1.94 15.14 -17.52
N ALA A 344 1.81 14.61 -16.30
CA ALA A 344 1.85 15.43 -15.10
C ALA A 344 2.73 14.80 -14.03
N LYS A 345 3.36 15.63 -13.21
CA LYS A 345 4.12 15.22 -12.03
C LYS A 345 3.39 15.71 -10.79
N VAL A 346 3.04 14.80 -9.87
CA VAL A 346 2.38 15.17 -8.63
C VAL A 346 3.34 15.97 -7.75
N GLY A 347 3.09 17.28 -7.67
CA GLY A 347 3.56 18.12 -6.58
C GLY A 347 2.33 18.60 -5.84
N GLN A 348 2.03 18.07 -4.68
CA GLN A 348 1.20 18.65 -3.61
C GLN A 348 -0.01 19.53 -3.99
N GLY A 349 -0.80 19.20 -4.96
CA GLY A 349 -1.98 19.99 -5.24
C GLY A 349 -2.89 19.29 -6.22
N ASN A 350 -4.16 19.15 -5.85
CA ASN A 350 -5.20 18.69 -6.75
C ASN A 350 -5.19 19.54 -8.01
N TYR A 351 -4.57 19.04 -9.05
CA TYR A 351 -4.56 19.71 -10.32
C TYR A 351 -5.96 19.82 -10.96
N VAL A 352 -6.96 19.25 -10.29
CA VAL A 352 -8.36 19.27 -10.71
C VAL A 352 -9.31 19.41 -9.52
N ALA A 353 -9.16 20.38 -8.68
CA ALA A 353 -10.07 20.57 -7.54
C ALA A 353 -11.12 21.66 -7.76
N SER A 354 -11.61 21.88 -8.97
CA SER A 354 -12.81 22.71 -9.16
C SER A 354 -13.97 21.86 -9.64
N ASP A 355 -15.21 22.18 -9.22
CA ASP A 355 -16.44 21.58 -9.76
C ASP A 355 -16.59 21.75 -11.27
N ALA A 356 -15.71 22.52 -11.87
CA ALA A 356 -15.63 22.89 -13.28
C ALA A 356 -14.45 22.24 -14.01
N GLY A 357 -14.01 21.04 -13.67
CA GLY A 357 -12.90 20.26 -14.28
C GLY A 357 -12.26 20.79 -15.57
N PRO A 358 -11.01 20.45 -15.84
CA PRO A 358 -10.36 20.87 -17.08
C PRO A 358 -11.02 20.22 -18.30
N MET A 359 -11.07 20.96 -19.40
CA MET A 359 -11.55 20.45 -20.69
C MET A 359 -10.49 20.63 -21.75
N PHE A 360 -10.28 19.58 -22.55
CA PHE A 360 -9.54 19.70 -23.80
C PHE A 360 -10.47 20.02 -24.94
N LYS A 361 -9.98 20.78 -25.93
CA LYS A 361 -10.64 20.91 -27.22
C LYS A 361 -9.64 20.88 -28.36
N PHE A 362 -10.07 20.25 -29.43
CA PHE A 362 -9.40 20.32 -30.71
C PHE A 362 -9.99 21.44 -31.57
N GLY A 363 -9.15 22.14 -32.34
CA GLY A 363 -9.59 23.31 -33.10
C GLY A 363 -10.29 22.94 -34.40
N ASN A 364 -9.98 21.79 -35.00
CA ASN A 364 -10.61 21.30 -36.25
C ASN A 364 -11.48 20.08 -35.95
N GLU A 365 -12.79 20.27 -35.83
CA GLU A 365 -13.74 19.19 -35.54
C GLU A 365 -13.92 18.19 -36.69
N SER A 366 -13.44 18.51 -37.92
CA SER A 366 -13.51 17.63 -39.08
C SER A 366 -12.37 16.62 -39.12
N VAL A 367 -11.30 16.83 -38.36
CA VAL A 367 -10.13 15.95 -38.29
C VAL A 367 -10.29 14.99 -37.13
N GLU A 368 -10.29 13.69 -37.42
CA GLU A 368 -10.36 12.67 -36.39
C GLU A 368 -9.11 12.64 -35.52
N VAL A 369 -9.29 12.40 -34.22
CA VAL A 369 -8.22 12.33 -33.24
C VAL A 369 -8.30 11.04 -32.47
N ASN A 370 -7.20 10.28 -32.48
CA ASN A 370 -7.03 9.11 -31.63
C ASN A 370 -6.32 9.50 -30.33
N CYS A 371 -6.79 8.94 -29.23
CA CYS A 371 -6.16 9.04 -27.91
C CYS A 371 -5.71 7.66 -27.44
N THR A 372 -4.46 7.56 -27.01
CA THR A 372 -3.87 6.35 -26.43
C THR A 372 -3.13 6.68 -25.14
N GLY A 373 -2.53 5.68 -24.50
CA GLY A 373 -1.75 5.84 -23.26
C GLY A 373 -2.55 5.59 -22.01
N ASP A 374 -1.90 5.71 -20.87
CA ASP A 374 -2.46 5.46 -19.54
C ASP A 374 -2.82 6.79 -18.87
N ILE A 375 -4.09 6.98 -18.53
CA ILE A 375 -4.58 8.23 -17.92
C ILE A 375 -3.85 8.58 -16.62
N ARG A 376 -3.31 7.58 -15.90
CA ARG A 376 -2.58 7.78 -14.65
C ARG A 376 -1.27 8.53 -14.84
N THR A 377 -0.73 8.61 -16.08
CA THR A 377 0.42 9.47 -16.38
C THR A 377 0.10 10.96 -16.28
N LEU A 378 -1.17 11.33 -16.25
CA LEU A 378 -1.65 12.67 -15.90
C LEU A 378 -1.82 12.87 -14.39
N ILE A 379 -1.62 11.83 -13.56
CA ILE A 379 -1.60 11.93 -12.10
C ILE A 379 -0.16 12.01 -11.62
N ASP A 380 0.66 11.01 -11.99
CA ASP A 380 2.08 10.93 -11.68
C ASP A 380 2.76 10.07 -12.74
N TYR A 381 3.40 10.68 -13.73
CA TYR A 381 4.00 9.92 -14.82
C TYR A 381 5.20 9.06 -14.37
N GLU A 382 5.85 9.43 -13.27
CA GLU A 382 6.99 8.66 -12.73
C GLU A 382 6.56 7.38 -12.00
N ASN A 383 5.37 7.39 -11.39
CA ASN A 383 4.82 6.29 -10.62
C ASN A 383 3.38 5.96 -11.02
N TYR A 384 3.04 6.13 -12.31
CA TYR A 384 1.67 5.98 -12.82
C TYR A 384 1.04 4.63 -12.45
N TYR A 385 1.83 3.56 -12.38
CA TYR A 385 1.38 2.21 -12.08
C TYR A 385 0.75 2.05 -10.68
N CYS A 386 0.99 2.97 -9.75
CA CYS A 386 0.37 3.01 -8.42
C CYS A 386 -0.38 4.32 -8.12
N ALA A 387 -0.58 5.17 -9.13
CA ALA A 387 -1.30 6.43 -8.97
C ALA A 387 -2.81 6.20 -8.88
N ASN A 388 -3.47 6.88 -7.92
CA ASN A 388 -4.90 6.79 -7.67
C ASN A 388 -5.63 8.08 -8.05
N THR A 389 -6.90 7.96 -8.43
CA THR A 389 -7.73 9.11 -8.73
C THR A 389 -8.06 9.92 -7.47
N SER A 390 -8.26 11.22 -7.60
CA SER A 390 -8.81 12.10 -6.58
C SER A 390 -10.21 12.62 -6.98
N LYS A 391 -10.92 13.24 -6.03
CA LYS A 391 -12.27 13.74 -6.26
C LYS A 391 -12.32 14.66 -7.50
N ALA A 392 -13.25 14.37 -8.42
CA ALA A 392 -13.51 15.10 -9.65
C ALA A 392 -12.30 15.26 -10.61
N MET A 393 -11.25 14.43 -10.47
CA MET A 393 -9.97 14.62 -11.16
C MET A 393 -10.08 14.69 -12.69
N PHE A 394 -10.89 13.83 -13.32
CA PHE A 394 -11.08 13.81 -14.78
C PHE A 394 -12.53 14.14 -15.18
N LYS A 395 -13.23 14.89 -14.31
CA LYS A 395 -14.59 15.39 -14.59
C LYS A 395 -14.58 16.24 -15.85
N ASN A 396 -15.47 15.93 -16.81
CA ASN A 396 -15.61 16.61 -18.11
C ASN A 396 -14.35 16.61 -19.00
N PHE A 397 -13.35 15.79 -18.74
CA PHE A 397 -12.02 15.90 -19.33
C PHE A 397 -12.02 15.90 -20.87
N PHE A 398 -12.82 15.05 -21.52
CA PHE A 398 -13.01 14.97 -22.95
C PHE A 398 -14.44 15.37 -23.38
N ASN A 399 -15.18 16.10 -22.53
CA ASN A 399 -16.57 16.44 -22.80
C ASN A 399 -16.72 17.19 -24.13
N SER A 400 -17.68 16.74 -24.97
CA SER A 400 -18.03 17.32 -26.27
C SER A 400 -16.90 17.31 -27.32
N MET A 401 -15.94 16.38 -27.19
CA MET A 401 -14.96 16.11 -28.25
C MET A 401 -15.59 15.19 -29.30
N THR A 402 -16.31 15.78 -30.26
CA THR A 402 -17.08 15.03 -31.28
C THR A 402 -16.20 14.23 -32.24
N ASN A 403 -14.97 14.65 -32.44
CA ASN A 403 -13.97 14.03 -33.32
C ASN A 403 -12.98 13.10 -32.60
N LEU A 404 -13.15 12.83 -31.31
CA LEU A 404 -12.36 11.85 -30.57
C LEU A 404 -12.85 10.43 -30.93
N THR A 405 -11.99 9.60 -31.52
CA THR A 405 -12.34 8.27 -32.03
C THR A 405 -11.91 7.12 -31.12
N SER A 406 -10.93 7.33 -30.25
CA SER A 406 -10.48 6.36 -29.24
C SER A 406 -10.23 7.01 -27.90
N ALA A 407 -10.32 6.22 -26.83
CA ALA A 407 -10.12 6.65 -25.45
C ALA A 407 -8.80 6.08 -24.90
N PRO A 408 -8.17 6.78 -23.93
CA PRO A 408 -7.00 6.26 -23.21
C PRO A 408 -7.38 5.06 -22.33
N TYR A 409 -6.38 4.33 -21.86
CA TYR A 409 -6.54 3.27 -20.87
C TYR A 409 -6.88 3.85 -19.49
N LEU A 410 -7.92 3.31 -18.83
CA LEU A 410 -8.42 3.76 -17.51
C LEU A 410 -8.31 2.64 -16.47
N PRO A 411 -7.11 2.27 -16.03
CA PRO A 411 -6.88 1.07 -15.22
C PRO A 411 -7.14 1.24 -13.72
N SER A 412 -7.59 2.41 -13.26
CA SER A 412 -7.76 2.68 -11.83
C SER A 412 -8.75 1.73 -11.17
N MET A 413 -8.31 1.04 -10.13
CA MET A 413 -9.13 0.14 -9.31
C MET A 413 -9.78 0.87 -8.15
N GLU A 414 -9.11 1.88 -7.58
CA GLU A 414 -9.62 2.79 -6.56
C GLU A 414 -10.15 4.05 -7.21
N LEU A 415 -11.45 4.30 -7.08
CA LEU A 415 -12.12 5.45 -7.65
C LEU A 415 -12.53 6.44 -6.57
N ALA A 416 -12.19 7.71 -6.79
CA ALA A 416 -12.70 8.79 -5.95
C ALA A 416 -14.06 9.32 -6.46
N SER A 417 -14.81 10.00 -5.59
CA SER A 417 -16.08 10.62 -5.96
C SER A 417 -15.93 11.51 -7.19
N GLN A 418 -16.83 11.34 -8.18
CA GLN A 418 -16.90 12.11 -9.43
C GLN A 418 -15.63 12.06 -10.31
N CYS A 419 -14.69 11.11 -10.09
CA CYS A 419 -13.40 11.12 -10.78
C CYS A 419 -13.50 11.05 -12.31
N TYR A 420 -14.50 10.37 -12.87
CA TYR A 420 -14.76 10.26 -14.31
C TYR A 420 -16.15 10.80 -14.70
N TYR A 421 -16.73 11.68 -13.88
CA TYR A 421 -18.03 12.31 -14.15
C TYR A 421 -18.03 12.97 -15.53
N ALA A 422 -18.97 12.59 -16.43
CA ALA A 422 -19.15 13.13 -17.78
C ALA A 422 -17.85 13.20 -18.62
N MET A 423 -16.89 12.31 -18.36
CA MET A 423 -15.55 12.37 -18.97
C MET A 423 -15.60 12.34 -20.51
N PHE A 424 -16.45 11.52 -21.10
CA PHE A 424 -16.62 11.40 -22.56
C PHE A 424 -18.02 11.85 -23.00
N LYS A 425 -18.74 12.62 -22.19
CA LYS A 425 -20.08 13.10 -22.56
C LYS A 425 -20.05 13.82 -23.91
N GLY A 426 -20.91 13.40 -24.86
CA GLY A 426 -21.01 14.02 -26.18
C GLY A 426 -19.86 13.70 -27.15
N CYS A 427 -18.99 12.74 -26.85
CA CYS A 427 -17.95 12.25 -27.78
C CYS A 427 -18.62 11.36 -28.85
N THR A 428 -19.23 11.98 -29.87
CA THR A 428 -20.01 11.27 -30.88
C THR A 428 -19.16 10.41 -31.82
N GLY A 429 -17.85 10.73 -31.99
CA GLY A 429 -16.90 9.94 -32.77
C GLY A 429 -16.37 8.70 -32.05
N LEU A 430 -16.56 8.60 -30.72
CA LEU A 430 -16.05 7.48 -29.95
C LEU A 430 -16.81 6.19 -30.26
N THR A 431 -16.13 5.22 -30.87
CA THR A 431 -16.74 3.95 -31.33
C THR A 431 -16.57 2.80 -30.32
N THR A 432 -15.53 2.86 -29.50
CA THR A 432 -15.17 1.84 -28.50
C THR A 432 -14.89 2.51 -27.15
N ALA A 433 -15.56 2.05 -26.11
CA ALA A 433 -15.31 2.51 -24.75
C ALA A 433 -14.04 1.88 -24.16
N PRO A 434 -13.29 2.59 -23.29
CA PRO A 434 -12.19 2.01 -22.54
C PRO A 434 -12.68 0.97 -21.53
N GLU A 435 -11.82 0.06 -21.13
CA GLU A 435 -12.10 -0.87 -20.01
C GLU A 435 -12.24 -0.12 -18.68
N LEU A 436 -13.18 -0.57 -17.85
CA LEU A 436 -13.48 -0.02 -16.53
C LEU A 436 -13.35 -1.12 -15.47
N PRO A 437 -12.15 -1.40 -14.95
CA PRO A 437 -11.89 -2.60 -14.15
C PRO A 437 -12.33 -2.51 -12.68
N ALA A 438 -12.74 -1.34 -12.17
CA ALA A 438 -13.08 -1.15 -10.77
C ALA A 438 -14.29 -2.00 -10.33
N THR A 439 -14.15 -2.72 -9.21
CA THR A 439 -15.18 -3.58 -8.63
C THR A 439 -15.94 -2.92 -7.49
N THR A 440 -15.38 -1.85 -6.92
CA THR A 440 -16.01 -0.98 -5.91
C THR A 440 -16.09 0.43 -6.45
N LEU A 441 -17.26 1.02 -6.45
CA LEU A 441 -17.50 2.35 -7.00
C LEU A 441 -17.67 3.40 -5.93
N ALA A 442 -17.29 4.64 -6.26
CA ALA A 442 -17.52 5.82 -5.45
C ALA A 442 -18.71 6.64 -5.98
N ASN A 443 -19.20 7.56 -5.15
CA ASN A 443 -20.32 8.43 -5.50
C ASN A 443 -20.11 9.14 -6.85
N SER A 444 -21.06 8.99 -7.77
CA SER A 444 -21.06 9.66 -9.08
C SER A 444 -19.82 9.43 -9.94
N CYS A 445 -19.00 8.40 -9.69
CA CYS A 445 -17.71 8.22 -10.36
C CYS A 445 -17.83 8.07 -11.89
N TYR A 446 -18.90 7.45 -12.39
CA TYR A 446 -19.18 7.27 -13.82
C TYR A 446 -20.50 7.94 -14.26
N TYR A 447 -21.00 8.91 -13.47
CA TYR A 447 -22.23 9.65 -13.83
C TYR A 447 -22.07 10.33 -15.19
N GLU A 448 -23.02 10.12 -16.14
CA GLU A 448 -23.00 10.64 -17.52
C GLU A 448 -21.72 10.35 -18.32
N MET A 449 -20.90 9.38 -17.94
CA MET A 449 -19.55 9.21 -18.53
C MET A 449 -19.57 9.10 -20.06
N PHE A 450 -20.54 8.43 -20.65
CA PHE A 450 -20.72 8.27 -22.11
C PHE A 450 -22.05 8.87 -22.58
N TYR A 451 -22.65 9.80 -21.84
CA TYR A 451 -23.91 10.42 -22.25
C TYR A 451 -23.80 11.01 -23.66
N GLY A 452 -24.72 10.61 -24.58
CA GLY A 452 -24.75 11.13 -25.95
C GLY A 452 -23.60 10.66 -26.86
N CYS A 453 -22.85 9.63 -26.51
CA CYS A 453 -21.85 9.00 -27.37
C CYS A 453 -22.54 8.16 -28.46
N THR A 454 -23.04 8.82 -29.50
CA THR A 454 -23.87 8.17 -30.53
C THR A 454 -23.10 7.17 -31.41
N GLY A 455 -21.78 7.33 -31.52
CA GLY A 455 -20.88 6.40 -32.22
C GLY A 455 -20.60 5.09 -31.47
N LEU A 456 -20.85 5.06 -30.15
CA LEU A 456 -20.53 3.91 -29.32
C LEU A 456 -21.47 2.73 -29.62
N THR A 457 -20.91 1.60 -30.09
CA THR A 457 -21.67 0.41 -30.50
C THR A 457 -21.73 -0.68 -29.44
N THR A 458 -20.72 -0.76 -28.56
CA THR A 458 -20.59 -1.75 -27.50
C THR A 458 -20.19 -1.07 -26.19
N ALA A 459 -20.89 -1.39 -25.13
CA ALA A 459 -20.53 -0.93 -23.79
C ALA A 459 -19.32 -1.68 -23.24
N PRO A 460 -18.50 -1.07 -22.37
CA PRO A 460 -17.42 -1.78 -21.68
C PRO A 460 -18.00 -2.76 -20.67
N LYS A 461 -17.19 -3.72 -20.20
CA LYS A 461 -17.56 -4.56 -19.05
C LYS A 461 -17.67 -3.68 -17.81
N LEU A 462 -18.65 -3.97 -16.95
CA LEU A 462 -18.90 -3.29 -15.68
C LEU A 462 -18.83 -4.30 -14.52
N PRO A 463 -17.64 -4.66 -14.03
CA PRO A 463 -17.45 -5.74 -13.07
C PRO A 463 -17.88 -5.38 -11.63
N ALA A 464 -18.29 -4.13 -11.37
CA ALA A 464 -18.56 -3.65 -10.02
C ALA A 464 -19.74 -4.36 -9.37
N THR A 465 -19.48 -4.93 -8.20
CA THR A 465 -20.48 -5.54 -7.31
C THR A 465 -20.82 -4.67 -6.12
N THR A 466 -19.95 -3.71 -5.76
CA THR A 466 -20.19 -2.71 -4.72
C THR A 466 -20.44 -1.36 -5.38
N LEU A 467 -21.67 -0.87 -5.24
CA LEU A 467 -22.14 0.37 -5.85
C LEU A 467 -22.28 1.49 -4.83
N ASP A 468 -22.14 2.73 -5.29
CA ASP A 468 -22.45 3.94 -4.51
C ASP A 468 -23.51 4.78 -5.23
N THR A 469 -24.01 5.80 -4.54
CA THR A 469 -25.06 6.72 -5.02
C THR A 469 -24.66 7.33 -6.36
N TRP A 470 -25.57 7.28 -7.36
CA TRP A 470 -25.44 7.84 -8.71
C TRP A 470 -24.23 7.33 -9.53
N CYS A 471 -23.58 6.26 -9.14
CA CYS A 471 -22.33 5.80 -9.76
C CYS A 471 -22.42 5.58 -11.28
N TYR A 472 -23.53 5.02 -11.79
CA TYR A 472 -23.78 4.77 -13.21
C TYR A 472 -24.99 5.57 -13.75
N ARG A 473 -25.46 6.57 -13.01
CA ARG A 473 -26.61 7.36 -13.44
C ARG A 473 -26.36 7.99 -14.82
N GLU A 474 -27.33 7.80 -15.75
CA GLU A 474 -27.30 8.35 -17.11
C GLU A 474 -26.02 8.01 -17.92
N MET A 475 -25.26 6.97 -17.53
CA MET A 475 -23.95 6.65 -18.10
C MET A 475 -23.97 6.49 -19.61
N PHE A 476 -24.96 5.82 -20.18
CA PHE A 476 -25.12 5.60 -21.62
C PHE A 476 -26.37 6.29 -22.18
N SER A 477 -26.99 7.22 -21.46
CA SER A 477 -28.18 7.93 -21.93
C SER A 477 -27.90 8.62 -23.29
N GLY A 478 -28.76 8.39 -24.28
CA GLY A 478 -28.57 8.95 -25.64
C GLY A 478 -27.53 8.24 -26.51
N CYS A 479 -26.97 7.12 -26.10
CA CYS A 479 -26.06 6.31 -26.93
C CYS A 479 -26.87 5.53 -27.99
N THR A 480 -27.32 6.23 -29.04
CA THR A 480 -28.20 5.65 -30.07
C THR A 480 -27.50 4.57 -30.93
N GLY A 481 -26.17 4.52 -30.94
CA GLY A 481 -25.37 3.47 -31.59
C GLY A 481 -25.32 2.16 -30.81
N LEU A 482 -25.57 2.17 -29.50
CA LEU A 482 -25.36 1.04 -28.61
C LEU A 482 -26.34 -0.11 -28.89
N THR A 483 -25.79 -1.29 -29.24
CA THR A 483 -26.57 -2.50 -29.57
C THR A 483 -26.60 -3.53 -28.46
N THR A 484 -25.57 -3.57 -27.62
CA THR A 484 -25.40 -4.55 -26.54
C THR A 484 -25.12 -3.84 -25.20
N ALA A 485 -25.96 -4.13 -24.19
CA ALA A 485 -25.74 -3.67 -22.84
C ALA A 485 -24.65 -4.50 -22.14
N PRO A 486 -23.93 -3.94 -21.17
CA PRO A 486 -23.05 -4.71 -20.30
C PRO A 486 -23.89 -5.56 -19.33
N GLU A 487 -23.27 -6.59 -18.77
CA GLU A 487 -23.81 -7.28 -17.60
C GLU A 487 -23.72 -6.35 -16.36
N LEU A 488 -24.71 -6.43 -15.48
CA LEU A 488 -24.82 -5.67 -14.25
C LEU A 488 -24.80 -6.64 -13.05
N PRO A 489 -23.62 -6.98 -12.50
CA PRO A 489 -23.45 -8.07 -11.54
C PRO A 489 -23.83 -7.69 -10.10
N ALA A 490 -24.08 -6.42 -9.80
CA ALA A 490 -24.36 -5.98 -8.43
C ALA A 490 -25.77 -6.44 -7.99
N THR A 491 -25.84 -7.17 -6.90
CA THR A 491 -27.08 -7.64 -6.26
C THR A 491 -27.63 -6.67 -5.23
N THR A 492 -26.80 -5.75 -4.71
CA THR A 492 -27.22 -4.68 -3.80
C THR A 492 -27.10 -3.34 -4.51
N LEU A 493 -28.23 -2.62 -4.61
CA LEU A 493 -28.32 -1.37 -5.34
C LEU A 493 -28.17 -0.17 -4.40
N ALA A 494 -27.37 0.81 -4.82
CA ALA A 494 -27.30 2.12 -4.19
C ALA A 494 -28.35 3.10 -4.76
N PHE A 495 -28.57 4.22 -4.07
CA PHE A 495 -29.58 5.21 -4.47
C PHE A 495 -29.30 5.76 -5.87
N TRP A 496 -30.24 5.58 -6.79
CA TRP A 496 -30.20 6.00 -8.20
C TRP A 496 -28.95 5.53 -8.98
N CYS A 497 -28.32 4.45 -8.58
CA CYS A 497 -27.09 3.95 -9.23
C CYS A 497 -27.25 3.69 -10.73
N TYR A 498 -28.41 3.18 -11.20
CA TYR A 498 -28.69 2.92 -12.62
C TYR A 498 -29.76 3.85 -13.22
N ASN A 499 -30.12 4.95 -12.53
CA ASN A 499 -31.19 5.84 -12.99
C ASN A 499 -30.90 6.35 -14.41
N LYS A 500 -31.83 6.10 -15.33
CA LYS A 500 -31.78 6.48 -16.76
C LYS A 500 -30.52 6.01 -17.50
N MET A 501 -29.82 4.96 -17.02
CA MET A 501 -28.56 4.50 -17.57
C MET A 501 -28.59 4.30 -19.09
N PHE A 502 -29.68 3.75 -19.63
CA PHE A 502 -29.87 3.46 -21.05
C PHE A 502 -31.01 4.26 -21.69
N TYR A 503 -31.40 5.39 -21.10
CA TYR A 503 -32.45 6.23 -21.65
C TYR A 503 -32.10 6.71 -23.05
N GLY A 504 -32.97 6.49 -24.05
CA GLY A 504 -32.71 6.94 -25.43
C GLY A 504 -31.72 6.04 -26.24
N CYS A 505 -31.30 4.90 -25.73
CA CYS A 505 -30.49 3.92 -26.49
C CYS A 505 -31.42 3.15 -27.47
N SER A 506 -31.73 3.76 -28.61
CA SER A 506 -32.77 3.28 -29.52
C SER A 506 -32.46 1.93 -30.21
N LYS A 507 -31.19 1.53 -30.32
CA LYS A 507 -30.78 0.24 -30.91
C LYS A 507 -30.63 -0.87 -29.86
N LEU A 508 -30.72 -0.55 -28.57
CA LEU A 508 -30.55 -1.52 -27.51
C LEU A 508 -31.80 -2.37 -27.33
N SER A 509 -31.71 -3.68 -27.51
CA SER A 509 -32.85 -4.61 -27.47
C SER A 509 -33.00 -5.35 -26.15
N LYS A 510 -31.94 -5.48 -25.35
CA LYS A 510 -31.92 -6.25 -24.10
C LYS A 510 -30.95 -5.69 -23.08
N VAL A 511 -31.35 -5.66 -21.81
CA VAL A 511 -30.49 -5.43 -20.64
C VAL A 511 -30.60 -6.65 -19.73
N THR A 512 -29.44 -7.19 -19.29
CA THR A 512 -29.42 -8.32 -18.35
C THR A 512 -28.90 -7.82 -17.00
N MET A 513 -29.67 -8.05 -15.95
CA MET A 513 -29.28 -7.88 -14.55
C MET A 513 -29.16 -9.27 -13.94
N LEU A 514 -28.09 -9.52 -13.18
CA LEU A 514 -27.82 -10.80 -12.52
C LEU A 514 -28.44 -10.83 -11.12
#